data_8ead5e1fcbe7049df3a79ed99ad75b90
#
_entry.id   8ead5e1fcbe7049df3a79ed99ad75b90
#
_cell.length_a   1.000
_cell.length_b   1.000
_cell.length_c   1.000
_cell.angle_alpha   90.00
_cell.angle_beta   90.00
_cell.angle_gamma   90.00
#
_symmetry.space_group_name_H-M   'P 1'
#
loop_
_entity.id
_entity.type
_entity.pdbx_description
1 polymer ?
#
loop_
_entity_poly.entity_id
_entity_poly.type
_entity_poly.pdbx_seq_one_letter_code
_entity_poly.pdbx_strand_id
1 'polypeptide(L)'
;REIYQRGVERKRVELIARDFNEYIVNEPKVSFRNGRYYVMDGQHTIEGCILLNGGEDRPILCKVYTGLTMEQEALLFAEQNGFSAPLTAGIKLRAKVVGGDAPSKAFVAATNRVGLSLNYNSMQLSDYRISCVGTALKLYDQLGEEIYCEALRHIVEAWEGKPDSFRAAVLRGVMYFVQLYAYDMGRVIIPYFERKR
;
A
#
# COMPACT_ATOMS: atom_id res chain seq x y z
N ARG A 1 -0.43 14.99 -8.92
CA ARG A 1 -0.72 13.95 -7.93
C ARG A 1 0.48 13.01 -7.81
N GLU A 2 0.97 12.84 -6.59
CA GLU A 2 2.17 12.04 -6.36
C GLU A 2 1.86 10.54 -6.24
N ILE A 3 2.85 9.72 -6.61
CA ILE A 3 2.72 8.25 -6.66
C ILE A 3 2.44 7.59 -5.30
N TYR A 4 2.77 8.25 -4.19
CA TYR A 4 2.57 7.74 -2.84
C TYR A 4 1.17 8.00 -2.27
N GLN A 5 0.35 8.82 -2.95
CA GLN A 5 -0.98 9.21 -2.49
C GLN A 5 -2.06 8.21 -2.92
N ARG A 6 -3.12 8.13 -2.11
CA ARG A 6 -4.34 7.37 -2.47
C ARG A 6 -5.16 8.09 -3.53
N GLY A 7 -6.09 7.35 -4.18
CA GLY A 7 -7.07 7.93 -5.08
C GLY A 7 -8.05 8.88 -4.38
N VAL A 8 -8.57 9.84 -5.16
CA VAL A 8 -9.67 10.68 -4.71
C VAL A 8 -10.97 9.88 -4.80
N GLU A 9 -11.71 9.81 -3.69
CA GLU A 9 -13.00 9.14 -3.59
C GLU A 9 -14.13 10.14 -3.85
N ARG A 10 -14.86 9.96 -4.96
CA ARG A 10 -15.91 10.88 -5.39
C ARG A 10 -16.98 11.11 -4.33
N LYS A 11 -17.45 10.07 -3.66
CA LYS A 11 -18.44 10.18 -2.57
C LYS A 11 -17.99 11.10 -1.44
N ARG A 12 -16.70 11.06 -1.10
CA ARG A 12 -16.12 11.92 -0.07
C ARG A 12 -16.00 13.36 -0.54
N VAL A 13 -15.67 13.59 -1.80
CA VAL A 13 -15.65 14.92 -2.43
C VAL A 13 -17.04 15.55 -2.41
N GLU A 14 -18.07 14.80 -2.83
CA GLU A 14 -19.47 15.23 -2.82
C GLU A 14 -19.96 15.58 -1.40
N LEU A 15 -19.58 14.77 -0.41
CA LEU A 15 -19.92 15.04 1.00
C LEU A 15 -19.27 16.33 1.48
N ILE A 16 -17.97 16.54 1.18
CA ILE A 16 -17.26 17.77 1.57
C ILE A 16 -17.89 18.99 0.88
N ALA A 17 -18.22 18.90 -0.42
CA ALA A 17 -18.83 20.00 -1.15
C ALA A 17 -20.22 20.35 -0.59
N ARG A 18 -21.04 19.34 -0.23
CA ARG A 18 -22.37 19.53 0.32
C ARG A 18 -22.35 20.21 1.70
N ASP A 19 -21.44 19.74 2.59
CA ASP A 19 -21.39 20.13 3.99
C ASP A 19 -20.18 21.06 4.25
N PHE A 20 -19.70 21.76 3.21
CA PHE A 20 -18.51 22.59 3.29
C PHE A 20 -18.64 23.69 4.34
N ASN A 21 -17.68 23.74 5.25
CA ASN A 21 -17.57 24.79 6.25
C ASN A 21 -16.09 25.20 6.40
N GLU A 22 -15.77 26.42 5.99
CA GLU A 22 -14.41 26.96 6.00
C GLU A 22 -13.78 27.01 7.39
N TYR A 23 -14.59 27.07 8.46
CA TYR A 23 -14.11 27.08 9.85
C TYR A 23 -13.75 25.69 10.39
N ILE A 24 -14.24 24.63 9.75
CA ILE A 24 -14.05 23.25 10.21
C ILE A 24 -13.09 22.49 9.29
N VAL A 25 -13.06 22.85 8.02
CA VAL A 25 -12.24 22.17 7.02
C VAL A 25 -10.75 22.38 7.30
N ASN A 26 -9.98 21.30 7.30
CA ASN A 26 -8.53 21.41 7.46
C ASN A 26 -7.90 22.04 6.22
N GLU A 27 -6.99 22.99 6.44
CA GLU A 27 -6.18 23.58 5.38
C GLU A 27 -5.39 22.51 4.63
N PRO A 28 -5.47 22.47 3.30
CA PRO A 28 -4.61 21.59 2.51
C PRO A 28 -3.14 21.88 2.78
N LYS A 29 -2.32 20.83 2.82
CA LYS A 29 -0.87 20.93 2.98
C LYS A 29 -0.20 20.70 1.65
N VAL A 30 0.62 21.63 1.24
CA VAL A 30 1.33 21.60 -0.04
C VAL A 30 2.83 21.77 0.17
N SER A 31 3.62 21.11 -0.65
CA SER A 31 5.07 21.31 -0.73
C SER A 31 5.41 22.12 -1.97
N PHE A 32 6.27 23.11 -1.81
CA PHE A 32 6.79 23.87 -2.93
C PHE A 32 8.21 23.40 -3.27
N ARG A 33 8.36 22.80 -4.45
CA ARG A 33 9.66 22.36 -4.99
C ARG A 33 9.70 22.52 -6.51
N ASN A 34 10.86 22.79 -7.06
CA ASN A 34 11.07 22.93 -8.50
C ASN A 34 10.08 23.91 -9.18
N GLY A 35 9.74 25.02 -8.49
CA GLY A 35 8.82 26.02 -9.02
C GLY A 35 7.35 25.62 -9.06
N ARG A 36 6.95 24.49 -8.41
CA ARG A 36 5.59 23.98 -8.42
C ARG A 36 5.09 23.61 -7.02
N TYR A 37 3.78 23.66 -6.84
CA TYR A 37 3.11 23.22 -5.63
C TYR A 37 2.62 21.79 -5.78
N TYR A 38 2.97 20.93 -4.81
CA TYR A 38 2.57 19.53 -4.75
C TYR A 38 1.70 19.31 -3.53
N VAL A 39 0.48 18.84 -3.74
CA VAL A 39 -0.46 18.57 -2.63
C VAL A 39 0.04 17.36 -1.87
N MET A 40 0.31 17.52 -0.57
CA MET A 40 0.69 16.44 0.35
C MET A 40 -0.53 15.86 1.07
N ASP A 41 -1.46 16.73 1.50
CA ASP A 41 -2.70 16.36 2.18
C ASP A 41 -3.82 17.31 1.78
N GLY A 42 -5.08 16.87 1.90
CA GLY A 42 -6.25 17.70 1.59
C GLY A 42 -6.76 17.61 0.15
N GLN A 43 -6.39 16.58 -0.64
CA GLN A 43 -6.89 16.40 -2.02
C GLN A 43 -8.42 16.43 -2.09
N HIS A 44 -9.12 15.72 -1.18
CA HIS A 44 -10.59 15.71 -1.15
C HIS A 44 -11.18 17.10 -0.84
N THR A 45 -10.48 17.89 -0.01
CA THR A 45 -10.88 19.26 0.30
C THR A 45 -10.76 20.15 -0.95
N ILE A 46 -9.65 20.06 -1.67
CA ILE A 46 -9.43 20.81 -2.91
C ILE A 46 -10.50 20.46 -3.96
N GLU A 47 -10.70 19.16 -4.23
CA GLU A 47 -11.72 18.69 -5.17
C GLU A 47 -13.14 19.07 -4.72
N GLY A 48 -13.42 19.04 -3.42
CA GLY A 48 -14.69 19.52 -2.86
C GLY A 48 -14.91 21.01 -3.07
N CYS A 49 -13.86 21.82 -2.92
CA CYS A 49 -13.93 23.26 -3.22
C CYS A 49 -14.14 23.55 -4.69
N ILE A 50 -13.48 22.81 -5.59
CA ILE A 50 -13.68 22.90 -7.04
C ILE A 50 -15.13 22.52 -7.38
N LEU A 51 -15.65 21.42 -6.85
CA LEU A 51 -17.03 20.99 -7.06
C LEU A 51 -18.05 22.05 -6.56
N LEU A 52 -17.81 22.60 -5.37
CA LEU A 52 -18.64 23.67 -4.80
C LEU A 52 -18.65 24.94 -5.67
N ASN A 53 -17.54 25.22 -6.37
CA ASN A 53 -17.39 26.37 -7.29
C ASN A 53 -17.81 26.05 -8.74
N GLY A 54 -18.68 25.08 -8.95
CA GLY A 54 -19.20 24.75 -10.26
C GLY A 54 -18.23 24.02 -11.19
N GLY A 55 -17.14 23.48 -10.65
CA GLY A 55 -16.08 22.79 -11.41
C GLY A 55 -14.89 23.69 -11.75
N GLU A 56 -14.91 24.96 -11.35
CA GLU A 56 -13.85 25.91 -11.60
C GLU A 56 -12.90 26.04 -10.39
N ASP A 57 -11.64 26.32 -10.66
CA ASP A 57 -10.64 26.60 -9.64
C ASP A 57 -11.01 27.86 -8.82
N ARG A 58 -10.75 27.81 -7.52
CA ARG A 58 -10.87 28.96 -6.62
C ARG A 58 -9.67 29.04 -5.71
N PRO A 59 -9.29 30.26 -5.25
CA PRO A 59 -8.28 30.40 -4.21
C PRO A 59 -8.71 29.71 -2.92
N ILE A 60 -7.79 28.92 -2.35
CA ILE A 60 -8.01 28.27 -1.06
C ILE A 60 -6.78 28.47 -0.16
N LEU A 61 -7.01 28.61 1.13
CA LEU A 61 -5.93 28.74 2.10
C LEU A 61 -5.21 27.40 2.25
N CYS A 62 -3.89 27.42 2.09
CA CYS A 62 -3.05 26.24 2.17
C CYS A 62 -1.87 26.46 3.11
N LYS A 63 -1.46 25.42 3.83
CA LYS A 63 -0.20 25.40 4.54
C LYS A 63 0.92 24.98 3.59
N VAL A 64 1.86 25.90 3.31
CA VAL A 64 2.96 25.67 2.38
C VAL A 64 4.22 25.26 3.13
N TYR A 65 4.85 24.16 2.70
CA TYR A 65 6.15 23.70 3.15
C TYR A 65 7.18 23.90 2.02
N THR A 66 8.36 24.36 2.37
CA THR A 66 9.48 24.55 1.42
C THR A 66 10.68 23.70 1.84
N GLY A 67 11.52 23.35 0.87
CA GLY A 67 12.75 22.61 1.15
C GLY A 67 12.59 21.10 1.41
N LEU A 68 11.39 20.55 1.19
CA LEU A 68 11.15 19.11 1.29
C LEU A 68 11.55 18.39 0.00
N THR A 69 12.14 17.19 0.13
CA THR A 69 12.28 16.24 -0.98
C THR A 69 11.00 15.41 -1.14
N MET A 70 10.85 14.74 -2.28
CA MET A 70 9.69 13.85 -2.50
C MET A 70 9.63 12.71 -1.49
N GLU A 71 10.78 12.20 -1.05
CA GLU A 71 10.91 11.16 -0.03
C GLU A 71 10.39 11.66 1.33
N GLN A 72 10.77 12.88 1.70
CA GLN A 72 10.29 13.51 2.94
C GLN A 72 8.78 13.79 2.90
N GLU A 73 8.26 14.25 1.76
CA GLU A 73 6.81 14.41 1.54
C GLU A 73 6.07 13.08 1.73
N ALA A 74 6.59 11.98 1.17
CA ALA A 74 5.99 10.66 1.28
C ALA A 74 5.97 10.15 2.74
N LEU A 75 7.04 10.36 3.49
CA LEU A 75 7.11 10.01 4.91
C LEU A 75 6.12 10.82 5.75
N LEU A 76 6.10 12.14 5.57
CA LEU A 76 5.15 13.02 6.27
C LEU A 76 3.69 12.67 5.94
N PHE A 77 3.38 12.33 4.69
CA PHE A 77 2.06 11.83 4.30
C PHE A 77 1.69 10.55 5.07
N ALA A 78 2.61 9.60 5.19
CA ALA A 78 2.38 8.35 5.90
C ALA A 78 2.12 8.57 7.41
N GLU A 79 2.88 9.48 8.03
CA GLU A 79 2.77 9.79 9.45
C GLU A 79 1.49 10.55 9.79
N GLN A 80 1.17 11.61 9.05
CA GLN A 80 -0.01 12.45 9.31
C GLN A 80 -1.33 11.69 9.17
N ASN A 81 -1.45 10.81 8.20
CA ASN A 81 -2.67 10.03 7.99
C ASN A 81 -2.87 8.92 9.05
N GLY A 82 -1.89 8.69 9.92
CA GLY A 82 -2.05 7.81 11.08
C GLY A 82 -3.05 8.34 12.12
N PHE A 83 -3.35 9.63 12.11
CA PHE A 83 -4.20 10.29 13.13
C PHE A 83 -5.64 10.55 12.67
N SER A 84 -5.94 10.68 11.38
CA SER A 84 -7.26 11.12 10.91
C SER A 84 -8.10 10.08 10.16
N ALA A 85 -7.50 9.20 9.39
CA ALA A 85 -8.13 8.01 8.81
C ALA A 85 -7.02 7.00 8.54
N PRO A 86 -6.99 5.85 9.23
CA PRO A 86 -5.87 4.94 9.12
C PRO A 86 -5.65 4.52 7.66
N LEU A 87 -4.47 4.80 7.15
CA LEU A 87 -4.04 4.31 5.85
C LEU A 87 -4.02 2.79 5.86
N THR A 88 -4.43 2.18 4.77
CA THR A 88 -4.24 0.73 4.60
C THR A 88 -2.75 0.37 4.66
N ALA A 89 -2.45 -0.86 5.06
CA ALA A 89 -1.06 -1.33 5.12
C ALA A 89 -0.33 -1.20 3.76
N GLY A 90 -1.07 -1.41 2.65
CA GLY A 90 -0.53 -1.23 1.31
C GLY A 90 -0.10 0.22 1.02
N ILE A 91 -0.96 1.20 1.35
CA ILE A 91 -0.64 2.62 1.13
C ILE A 91 0.53 3.06 2.01
N LYS A 92 0.55 2.64 3.29
CA LYS A 92 1.69 2.91 4.20
C LYS A 92 2.99 2.33 3.65
N LEU A 93 2.98 1.08 3.21
CA LEU A 93 4.15 0.44 2.62
C LEU A 93 4.64 1.20 1.39
N ARG A 94 3.73 1.57 0.48
CA ARG A 94 4.08 2.33 -0.73
C ARG A 94 4.77 3.66 -0.39
N ALA A 95 4.22 4.40 0.56
CA ALA A 95 4.81 5.67 1.01
C ALA A 95 6.21 5.47 1.60
N LYS A 96 6.40 4.43 2.44
CA LYS A 96 7.70 4.05 2.99
C LYS A 96 8.72 3.68 1.91
N VAL A 97 8.31 2.89 0.91
CA VAL A 97 9.19 2.52 -0.23
C VAL A 97 9.65 3.76 -0.99
N VAL A 98 8.74 4.68 -1.30
CA VAL A 98 9.05 5.97 -1.95
C VAL A 98 9.96 6.81 -1.06
N GLY A 99 9.67 6.85 0.26
CA GLY A 99 10.49 7.53 1.27
C GLY A 99 11.84 6.88 1.56
N GLY A 100 12.24 5.86 0.82
CA GLY A 100 13.57 5.27 0.93
C GLY A 100 13.76 4.22 2.03
N ASP A 101 12.71 3.84 2.77
CA ASP A 101 12.76 2.87 3.88
C ASP A 101 13.33 1.52 3.43
N ALA A 102 14.53 1.17 3.92
CA ALA A 102 15.27 0.00 3.47
C ALA A 102 14.54 -1.33 3.77
N PRO A 103 13.94 -1.57 4.97
CA PRO A 103 13.17 -2.78 5.25
C PRO A 103 11.98 -2.95 4.30
N SER A 104 11.24 -1.87 4.03
CA SER A 104 10.10 -1.90 3.09
C SER A 104 10.53 -2.21 1.66
N LYS A 105 11.66 -1.67 1.22
CA LYS A 105 12.25 -2.01 -0.10
C LYS A 105 12.68 -3.47 -0.18
N ALA A 106 13.29 -4.02 0.88
CA ALA A 106 13.69 -5.42 0.96
C ALA A 106 12.49 -6.36 0.84
N PHE A 107 11.42 -6.11 1.59
CA PHE A 107 10.17 -6.88 1.50
C PHE A 107 9.57 -6.88 0.07
N VAL A 108 9.50 -5.70 -0.57
CA VAL A 108 9.00 -5.59 -1.96
C VAL A 108 9.90 -6.35 -2.93
N ALA A 109 11.22 -6.21 -2.79
CA ALA A 109 12.20 -6.92 -3.62
C ALA A 109 12.09 -8.45 -3.44
N ALA A 110 11.92 -8.95 -2.21
CA ALA A 110 11.71 -10.35 -1.92
C ALA A 110 10.44 -10.89 -2.59
N THR A 111 9.32 -10.15 -2.52
CA THR A 111 8.06 -10.51 -3.18
C THR A 111 8.22 -10.55 -4.71
N ASN A 112 8.87 -9.55 -5.30
CA ASN A 112 9.06 -9.47 -6.74
C ASN A 112 9.98 -10.59 -7.25
N ARG A 113 10.97 -11.03 -6.46
CA ARG A 113 11.92 -12.09 -6.79
C ARG A 113 11.24 -13.45 -7.03
N VAL A 114 10.09 -13.67 -6.41
CA VAL A 114 9.28 -14.89 -6.62
C VAL A 114 8.18 -14.70 -7.66
N GLY A 115 8.28 -13.68 -8.50
CA GLY A 115 7.35 -13.41 -9.59
C GLY A 115 6.00 -12.82 -9.16
N LEU A 116 5.88 -12.35 -7.92
CA LEU A 116 4.65 -11.76 -7.38
C LEU A 116 4.75 -10.25 -7.25
N SER A 117 3.62 -9.58 -7.27
CA SER A 117 3.50 -8.15 -7.01
C SER A 117 2.55 -7.85 -5.84
N LEU A 118 2.65 -6.64 -5.28
CA LEU A 118 1.78 -6.19 -4.19
C LEU A 118 0.68 -5.27 -4.72
N ASN A 119 -0.53 -5.46 -4.24
CA ASN A 119 -1.64 -4.57 -4.53
C ASN A 119 -1.79 -3.52 -3.42
N TYR A 120 -1.29 -2.30 -3.67
CA TYR A 120 -1.26 -1.25 -2.67
C TYR A 120 -2.61 -0.56 -2.41
N ASN A 121 -3.47 -0.46 -3.43
CA ASN A 121 -4.60 0.45 -3.42
C ASN A 121 -5.97 -0.22 -3.50
N SER A 122 -6.03 -1.51 -3.76
CA SER A 122 -7.29 -2.20 -4.06
C SER A 122 -7.39 -3.52 -3.31
N MET A 123 -8.61 -3.85 -2.92
CA MET A 123 -8.96 -5.19 -2.44
C MET A 123 -9.31 -6.13 -3.62
N GLN A 124 -9.23 -5.64 -4.86
CA GLN A 124 -9.51 -6.45 -6.04
C GLN A 124 -8.46 -7.54 -6.20
N LEU A 125 -8.92 -8.76 -6.27
CA LEU A 125 -8.08 -9.93 -6.48
C LEU A 125 -7.61 -9.98 -7.95
N SER A 126 -6.36 -10.37 -8.16
CA SER A 126 -5.79 -10.59 -9.50
C SER A 126 -4.67 -11.61 -9.43
N ASP A 127 -4.41 -12.30 -10.55
CA ASP A 127 -3.38 -13.32 -10.65
C ASP A 127 -1.99 -12.74 -10.32
N TYR A 128 -1.15 -13.53 -9.68
CA TYR A 128 0.21 -13.20 -9.27
C TYR A 128 0.32 -11.93 -8.42
N ARG A 129 -0.74 -11.60 -7.65
CA ARG A 129 -0.77 -10.37 -6.86
C ARG A 129 -1.31 -10.57 -5.46
N ILE A 130 -0.55 -10.12 -4.46
CA ILE A 130 -0.92 -10.18 -3.05
C ILE A 130 -1.68 -8.92 -2.67
N SER A 131 -2.97 -9.06 -2.30
CA SER A 131 -3.82 -7.95 -1.87
C SER A 131 -3.83 -7.77 -0.34
N CYS A 132 -3.55 -8.82 0.44
CA CYS A 132 -3.46 -8.75 1.90
C CYS A 132 -2.05 -8.31 2.36
N VAL A 133 -1.60 -7.16 1.87
CA VAL A 133 -0.23 -6.62 2.06
C VAL A 133 0.18 -6.57 3.53
N GLY A 134 -0.72 -6.17 4.43
CA GLY A 134 -0.41 -6.11 5.87
C GLY A 134 -0.12 -7.48 6.50
N THR A 135 -0.83 -8.52 6.05
CA THR A 135 -0.56 -9.89 6.49
C THR A 135 0.77 -10.39 5.93
N ALA A 136 1.02 -10.16 4.65
CA ALA A 136 2.27 -10.58 3.99
C ALA A 136 3.50 -9.91 4.63
N LEU A 137 3.44 -8.59 4.87
CA LEU A 137 4.54 -7.87 5.54
C LEU A 137 4.78 -8.41 6.95
N LYS A 138 3.72 -8.61 7.74
CA LYS A 138 3.86 -9.14 9.10
C LYS A 138 4.50 -10.55 9.11
N LEU A 139 4.14 -11.39 8.16
CA LEU A 139 4.73 -12.74 8.03
C LEU A 139 6.20 -12.66 7.59
N TYR A 140 6.54 -11.77 6.67
CA TYR A 140 7.92 -11.51 6.28
C TYR A 140 8.78 -11.07 7.47
N ASP A 141 8.28 -10.11 8.26
CA ASP A 141 8.98 -9.60 9.46
C ASP A 141 9.15 -10.68 10.54
N GLN A 142 8.17 -11.57 10.69
CA GLN A 142 8.18 -12.62 11.71
C GLN A 142 9.01 -13.85 11.34
N LEU A 143 8.98 -14.27 10.08
CA LEU A 143 9.53 -15.54 9.63
C LEU A 143 10.86 -15.38 8.87
N GLY A 144 11.17 -14.17 8.44
CA GLY A 144 12.34 -13.86 7.63
C GLY A 144 12.13 -14.11 6.13
N GLU A 145 13.05 -13.56 5.35
CA GLU A 145 12.98 -13.55 3.88
C GLU A 145 13.00 -14.97 3.28
N GLU A 146 13.82 -15.85 3.82
CA GLU A 146 14.02 -17.20 3.29
C GLU A 146 12.72 -18.01 3.32
N ILE A 147 12.09 -18.13 4.50
CA ILE A 147 10.83 -18.85 4.68
C ILE A 147 9.71 -18.18 3.91
N TYR A 148 9.66 -16.86 3.89
CA TYR A 148 8.68 -16.11 3.14
C TYR A 148 8.75 -16.41 1.65
N CYS A 149 9.92 -16.32 1.03
CA CYS A 149 10.11 -16.59 -0.40
C CYS A 149 9.86 -18.06 -0.75
N GLU A 150 10.29 -18.99 0.09
CA GLU A 150 10.08 -20.41 -0.12
C GLU A 150 8.59 -20.76 -0.12
N ALA A 151 7.87 -20.31 0.89
CA ALA A 151 6.43 -20.52 0.99
C ALA A 151 5.66 -19.92 -0.21
N LEU A 152 6.04 -18.73 -0.68
CA LEU A 152 5.42 -18.11 -1.85
C LEU A 152 5.70 -18.91 -3.14
N ARG A 153 6.92 -19.47 -3.31
CA ARG A 153 7.20 -20.35 -4.45
C ARG A 153 6.28 -21.56 -4.45
N HIS A 154 6.11 -22.24 -3.32
CA HIS A 154 5.18 -23.36 -3.20
C HIS A 154 3.74 -22.98 -3.50
N ILE A 155 3.28 -21.80 -3.06
CA ILE A 155 1.95 -21.29 -3.38
C ILE A 155 1.81 -21.08 -4.90
N VAL A 156 2.80 -20.46 -5.53
CA VAL A 156 2.77 -20.22 -6.99
C VAL A 156 2.80 -21.54 -7.76
N GLU A 157 3.66 -22.48 -7.40
CA GLU A 157 3.77 -23.80 -8.02
C GLU A 157 2.47 -24.61 -7.89
N ALA A 158 1.86 -24.61 -6.69
CA ALA A 158 0.66 -25.41 -6.43
C ALA A 158 -0.62 -24.83 -7.04
N TRP A 159 -0.74 -23.50 -7.12
CA TRP A 159 -1.99 -22.82 -7.54
C TRP A 159 -1.82 -21.85 -8.71
N GLU A 160 -0.70 -21.87 -9.41
CA GLU A 160 -0.45 -21.10 -10.63
C GLU A 160 -0.75 -19.60 -10.50
N GLY A 161 -0.45 -19.03 -9.33
CA GLY A 161 -0.66 -17.61 -9.06
C GLY A 161 -2.13 -17.17 -8.94
N LYS A 162 -3.08 -18.10 -8.77
CA LYS A 162 -4.50 -17.77 -8.63
C LYS A 162 -4.77 -16.88 -7.43
N PRO A 163 -5.69 -15.90 -7.53
CA PRO A 163 -5.87 -14.87 -6.50
C PRO A 163 -6.26 -15.43 -5.12
N ASP A 164 -7.05 -16.48 -5.09
CA ASP A 164 -7.52 -17.10 -3.84
C ASP A 164 -6.40 -17.77 -3.04
N SER A 165 -5.32 -18.18 -3.70
CA SER A 165 -4.14 -18.75 -3.05
C SER A 165 -3.34 -17.72 -2.24
N PHE A 166 -3.54 -16.43 -2.48
CA PHE A 166 -2.90 -15.33 -1.73
C PHE A 166 -3.80 -14.71 -0.67
N ARG A 167 -4.87 -15.37 -0.27
CA ARG A 167 -5.67 -14.93 0.89
C ARG A 167 -4.87 -15.05 2.18
N ALA A 168 -5.14 -14.16 3.12
CA ALA A 168 -4.41 -14.08 4.39
C ALA A 168 -4.35 -15.40 5.17
N ALA A 169 -5.40 -16.22 5.10
CA ALA A 169 -5.45 -17.53 5.74
C ALA A 169 -4.49 -18.53 5.09
N VAL A 170 -4.45 -18.56 3.74
CA VAL A 170 -3.56 -19.44 2.98
C VAL A 170 -2.10 -19.05 3.22
N LEU A 171 -1.77 -17.74 3.12
CA LEU A 171 -0.41 -17.26 3.40
C LEU A 171 0.06 -17.70 4.79
N ARG A 172 -0.76 -17.49 5.84
CA ARG A 172 -0.40 -17.92 7.19
C ARG A 172 -0.19 -19.43 7.27
N GLY A 173 -1.15 -20.21 6.76
CA GLY A 173 -1.08 -21.67 6.83
C GLY A 173 0.16 -22.23 6.15
N VAL A 174 0.42 -21.83 4.91
CA VAL A 174 1.58 -22.33 4.15
C VAL A 174 2.91 -21.83 4.76
N MET A 175 3.01 -20.56 5.16
CA MET A 175 4.25 -20.03 5.72
C MET A 175 4.63 -20.67 7.06
N TYR A 176 3.66 -20.86 7.96
CA TYR A 176 3.93 -21.59 9.21
C TYR A 176 4.23 -23.07 8.98
N PHE A 177 3.59 -23.67 7.98
CA PHE A 177 3.90 -25.05 7.60
C PHE A 177 5.33 -25.17 7.08
N VAL A 178 5.74 -24.28 6.17
CA VAL A 178 7.13 -24.23 5.68
C VAL A 178 8.12 -24.01 6.83
N GLN A 179 7.82 -23.12 7.77
CA GLN A 179 8.66 -22.89 8.94
C GLN A 179 8.85 -24.17 9.78
N LEU A 180 7.77 -24.92 10.00
CA LEU A 180 7.83 -26.15 10.82
C LEU A 180 8.61 -27.28 10.15
N TYR A 181 8.52 -27.39 8.82
CA TYR A 181 9.04 -28.52 8.08
C TYR A 181 10.19 -28.15 7.13
N ALA A 182 10.86 -27.01 7.37
CA ALA A 182 11.92 -26.50 6.52
C ALA A 182 13.04 -27.55 6.23
N TYR A 183 13.36 -28.41 7.21
CA TYR A 183 14.37 -29.46 7.06
C TYR A 183 13.88 -30.67 6.25
N ASP A 184 12.56 -30.92 6.19
CA ASP A 184 11.97 -32.10 5.53
C ASP A 184 11.33 -31.79 4.17
N MET A 185 11.30 -30.51 3.79
CA MET A 185 10.57 -29.99 2.62
C MET A 185 10.98 -30.67 1.30
N GLY A 186 12.27 -30.90 1.11
CA GLY A 186 12.77 -31.58 -0.09
C GLY A 186 12.39 -33.06 -0.21
N ARG A 187 12.01 -33.71 0.93
CA ARG A 187 11.71 -35.15 0.96
C ARG A 187 10.22 -35.48 0.93
N VAL A 188 9.37 -34.64 1.53
CA VAL A 188 7.96 -35.02 1.79
C VAL A 188 6.95 -34.07 1.16
N ILE A 189 7.22 -32.77 1.09
CA ILE A 189 6.21 -31.74 0.81
C ILE A 189 6.11 -31.41 -0.67
N ILE A 190 7.20 -31.28 -1.38
CA ILE A 190 7.19 -31.04 -2.84
C ILE A 190 6.41 -32.15 -3.55
N PRO A 191 6.63 -33.46 -3.26
CA PRO A 191 5.82 -34.52 -3.84
C PRO A 191 4.34 -34.49 -3.49
N TYR A 192 3.96 -33.91 -2.33
CA TYR A 192 2.56 -33.79 -1.94
C TYR A 192 1.83 -32.68 -2.72
N PHE A 193 2.47 -31.53 -2.92
CA PHE A 193 1.90 -30.44 -3.71
C PHE A 193 1.85 -30.77 -5.20
N GLU A 194 2.84 -31.46 -5.73
CA GLU A 194 2.86 -31.92 -7.12
C GLU A 194 1.75 -32.94 -7.45
N ARG A 195 1.36 -33.78 -6.49
CA ARG A 195 0.28 -34.77 -6.66
C ARG A 195 -1.14 -34.18 -6.70
N LYS A 196 -1.32 -32.91 -6.35
CA LYS A 196 -2.62 -32.22 -6.34
C LYS A 196 -2.85 -31.30 -7.55
N ARG A 197 -1.97 -31.34 -8.55
CA ARG A 197 -2.19 -30.71 -9.85
C ARG A 197 -3.19 -31.46 -10.72
#